data_e2d8681661de73884f3a5cb7543431a7
#
_entry.id   e2d8681661de73884f3a5cb7543431a7
#
_cell.length_a   1.000
_cell.length_b   1.000
_cell.length_c   1.000
_cell.angle_alpha   90.00
_cell.angle_beta   90.00
_cell.angle_gamma   90.00
#
_symmetry.space_group_name_H-M   'P 1'
#
loop_
_entity.id
_entity.type
_entity.pdbx_description
1 polymer ?
#
loop_
_entity_poly.entity_id
_entity_poly.type
_entity_poly.pdbx_seq_one_letter_code
_entity_poly.pdbx_strand_id
1 'polypeptide(L)'
;MKKFKILLCLILVLTLVGCSSGGATSGGAVPPQKPEAGDADNNEYLELREQNFISTVADNIVNVSLDSSNAAYSNLRKLINNLQPIPTDAVNIEQMLNYFTYSYENDSEDQLKSYLEVARCPWNDENYLLSVAVKAKEFQLEENRPNNFVFLLDISGSMYAEDRLPLMIKAFKILVDNLKDNDRVSIVTYAGTESILLDGAYGSEKAKISAIISDLSAGGSTAGSKGIQRAYELAQKHYIEGGNNRVFLATDGDFNVGLSKIGDLKKFISEKRQTGVYLSLFGFGTGNLKADTMDTLAQAGNGNYYYIDSLLEAQKVFITELGGTLQTVAKDAKVQVEFNKEIVEKYRLIGYENKQLTDEEFDNSETDAGEIGAGHVTVCLIEITLKDLVDDAEIVRCTVRYKDALDNELNKEAITICNGITANPSSEFLFQSAVAEFGLILRNSKYKHNASLSKVVSRIVDNKLDSDDYRREFLQLVLKYMNDYVRR
;
A
#
# COMPACT_ATOMS: atom_id res chain seq x y z
N MET A 1 57.38 7.72 40.07
CA MET A 1 58.67 8.17 39.44
C MET A 1 58.37 8.74 38.08
N LYS A 2 58.75 10.03 37.95
CA LYS A 2 59.12 10.83 36.76
C LYS A 2 58.05 10.97 35.64
N LYS A 3 57.37 12.15 35.52
CA LYS A 3 57.80 13.44 34.97
C LYS A 3 58.10 13.37 33.46
N PHE A 4 57.52 14.22 32.54
CA PHE A 4 57.69 15.62 32.26
C PHE A 4 56.70 16.00 31.12
N LYS A 5 55.83 16.96 31.15
CA LYS A 5 55.95 18.41 30.91
C LYS A 5 56.09 18.83 29.44
N ILE A 6 55.09 19.59 28.94
CA ILE A 6 55.08 20.99 28.48
C ILE A 6 55.58 21.23 27.05
N LEU A 7 54.78 21.88 26.17
CA LEU A 7 54.93 23.29 25.76
C LEU A 7 53.88 23.70 24.73
N LEU A 8 53.09 24.56 25.05
CA LEU A 8 52.48 25.81 24.65
C LEU A 8 53.27 26.59 23.61
N CYS A 9 52.66 27.03 22.50
CA CYS A 9 52.99 28.29 21.84
C CYS A 9 51.76 28.93 21.19
N LEU A 10 51.38 30.03 21.79
CA LEU A 10 50.48 31.07 21.30
C LEU A 10 51.24 31.96 20.33
N ILE A 11 50.67 32.36 19.19
CA ILE A 11 51.02 33.62 18.52
C ILE A 11 49.75 34.28 18.01
N LEU A 12 49.52 35.42 18.53
CA LEU A 12 48.55 36.48 18.25
C LEU A 12 49.25 37.57 17.41
N VAL A 13 48.62 38.16 16.39
CA VAL A 13 48.84 39.54 15.88
C VAL A 13 47.74 39.83 14.86
N LEU A 14 46.78 40.62 15.12
CA LEU A 14 46.54 42.07 15.11
C LEU A 14 46.48 42.72 13.71
N THR A 15 45.23 43.09 13.37
CA THR A 15 44.67 44.33 12.79
C THR A 15 45.40 45.10 11.69
N LEU A 16 44.61 45.50 10.69
CA LEU A 16 44.53 46.93 10.32
C LEU A 16 43.29 47.24 9.46
N VAL A 17 42.67 48.33 9.84
CA VAL A 17 41.51 48.98 9.27
C VAL A 17 41.89 49.78 8.03
N GLY A 18 41.01 49.84 7.04
CA GLY A 18 41.13 50.78 5.92
C GLY A 18 39.79 50.97 5.22
N CYS A 19 39.10 52.04 5.54
CA CYS A 19 37.96 52.58 4.81
C CYS A 19 38.42 53.25 3.51
N SER A 20 37.72 53.05 2.38
CA SER A 20 37.39 54.15 1.48
C SER A 20 36.36 53.73 0.42
N SER A 21 35.44 54.62 0.23
CA SER A 21 34.25 54.76 -0.60
C SER A 21 34.45 54.55 -2.09
N GLY A 22 33.38 54.10 -2.79
CA GLY A 22 33.18 54.31 -4.22
C GLY A 22 32.33 53.24 -4.88
N GLY A 23 31.12 53.62 -5.27
CA GLY A 23 30.15 52.70 -5.88
C GLY A 23 30.47 52.26 -7.31
N ALA A 24 29.91 51.10 -7.68
CA ALA A 24 29.40 50.79 -9.01
C ALA A 24 28.64 49.47 -8.95
N THR A 25 27.41 49.51 -9.34
CA THR A 25 26.51 48.35 -9.60
C THR A 25 27.09 47.49 -10.71
N SER A 26 27.42 46.23 -10.43
CA SER A 26 27.53 45.19 -11.43
C SER A 26 26.86 43.94 -10.91
N GLY A 27 25.83 43.49 -11.66
CA GLY A 27 25.10 42.26 -11.40
C GLY A 27 26.05 41.06 -11.42
N GLY A 28 26.31 40.54 -10.23
CA GLY A 28 27.05 39.29 -10.06
C GLY A 28 26.07 38.15 -10.28
N ALA A 29 26.27 37.34 -11.32
CA ALA A 29 25.64 36.06 -11.48
C ALA A 29 25.95 35.21 -10.24
N VAL A 30 24.86 34.74 -9.57
CA VAL A 30 24.95 33.75 -8.52
C VAL A 30 25.57 32.49 -9.17
N PRO A 31 26.67 31.94 -8.63
CA PRO A 31 27.18 30.68 -9.15
C PRO A 31 26.14 29.59 -8.95
N PRO A 32 25.97 28.64 -9.89
CA PRO A 32 25.05 27.55 -9.72
C PRO A 32 25.40 26.79 -8.43
N GLN A 33 24.47 26.73 -7.51
CA GLN A 33 24.59 25.88 -6.33
C GLN A 33 24.77 24.45 -6.81
N LYS A 34 25.86 23.82 -6.37
CA LYS A 34 26.11 22.40 -6.53
C LYS A 34 24.90 21.67 -5.94
N PRO A 35 24.32 20.67 -6.61
CA PRO A 35 23.27 19.87 -6.02
C PRO A 35 23.78 19.36 -4.67
N GLU A 36 23.07 19.67 -3.60
CA GLU A 36 23.33 19.07 -2.30
C GLU A 36 23.26 17.56 -2.44
N ALA A 37 24.18 16.86 -1.78
CA ALA A 37 24.19 15.40 -1.72
C ALA A 37 22.78 14.92 -1.37
N GLY A 38 22.26 13.99 -2.19
CA GLY A 38 20.90 13.51 -2.10
C GLY A 38 20.50 13.23 -0.66
N ASP A 39 19.25 13.56 -0.33
CA ASP A 39 18.62 13.27 0.94
C ASP A 39 18.98 11.85 1.36
N ALA A 40 19.51 11.70 2.58
CA ALA A 40 19.74 10.38 3.16
C ALA A 40 18.41 9.62 3.07
N ASP A 41 18.43 8.41 2.52
CA ASP A 41 17.25 7.56 2.42
C ASP A 41 16.79 7.20 3.84
N ASN A 42 15.79 7.93 4.33
CA ASN A 42 15.15 7.73 5.64
C ASN A 42 13.87 6.89 5.52
N ASN A 43 13.69 6.16 4.41
CA ASN A 43 12.55 5.27 4.26
C ASN A 43 12.62 4.16 5.32
N GLU A 44 11.49 3.91 5.97
CA GLU A 44 11.34 2.84 6.96
C GLU A 44 10.34 1.81 6.40
N TYR A 45 10.77 0.55 6.41
CA TYR A 45 9.97 -0.61 5.99
C TYR A 45 9.89 -1.60 7.14
N LEU A 46 8.74 -2.27 7.26
CA LEU A 46 8.59 -3.37 8.20
C LEU A 46 9.50 -4.54 7.79
N GLU A 47 10.25 -5.08 8.75
CA GLU A 47 11.10 -6.25 8.49
C GLU A 47 10.26 -7.42 7.97
N LEU A 48 10.62 -7.92 6.79
CA LEU A 48 9.97 -9.06 6.15
C LEU A 48 10.83 -10.32 6.28
N ARG A 49 10.38 -11.26 7.12
CA ARG A 49 11.06 -12.54 7.34
C ARG A 49 10.44 -13.62 6.49
N GLU A 50 11.14 -13.97 5.40
CA GLU A 50 10.67 -14.96 4.45
C GLU A 50 10.35 -16.32 5.14
N GLN A 51 9.17 -16.85 4.87
CA GLN A 51 8.67 -18.09 5.44
C GLN A 51 9.48 -19.30 4.96
N ASN A 52 9.68 -20.28 5.87
CA ASN A 52 10.27 -21.56 5.54
C ASN A 52 9.19 -22.56 5.08
N PHE A 53 9.62 -23.66 4.45
CA PHE A 53 8.73 -24.80 4.25
C PHE A 53 8.34 -25.43 5.59
N ILE A 54 7.05 -25.70 5.75
CA ILE A 54 6.44 -26.37 6.88
C ILE A 54 5.99 -27.76 6.43
N SER A 55 6.36 -28.81 7.17
CA SER A 55 5.88 -30.17 6.91
C SER A 55 4.42 -30.30 7.36
N THR A 56 3.55 -30.85 6.49
CA THR A 56 2.15 -31.09 6.82
C THR A 56 1.92 -32.09 7.95
N VAL A 57 2.95 -32.89 8.30
CA VAL A 57 2.92 -33.76 9.48
C VAL A 57 3.04 -32.94 10.77
N ALA A 58 3.80 -31.86 10.75
CA ALA A 58 3.95 -30.96 11.89
C ALA A 58 2.76 -29.99 12.01
N ASP A 59 2.38 -29.39 10.88
CA ASP A 59 1.26 -28.47 10.77
C ASP A 59 0.74 -28.49 9.32
N ASN A 60 -0.53 -28.76 9.12
CA ASN A 60 -1.15 -28.81 7.79
C ASN A 60 -2.10 -27.65 7.52
N ILE A 61 -2.10 -26.64 8.37
CA ILE A 61 -2.99 -25.47 8.29
C ILE A 61 -2.13 -24.21 8.16
N VAL A 62 -2.60 -23.27 7.35
CA VAL A 62 -2.10 -21.91 7.33
C VAL A 62 -3.27 -20.93 7.34
N ASN A 63 -3.22 -19.99 8.26
CA ASN A 63 -4.22 -18.95 8.42
C ASN A 63 -3.63 -17.59 8.08
N VAL A 64 -4.37 -16.80 7.30
CA VAL A 64 -3.97 -15.43 6.93
C VAL A 64 -5.12 -14.46 7.05
N SER A 65 -4.81 -13.24 7.47
CA SER A 65 -5.72 -12.09 7.36
C SER A 65 -5.72 -11.60 5.92
N LEU A 66 -6.92 -11.42 5.35
CA LEU A 66 -7.09 -10.89 4.00
C LEU A 66 -7.10 -9.36 4.05
N ASP A 67 -5.96 -8.75 3.76
CA ASP A 67 -5.80 -7.31 3.69
C ASP A 67 -5.64 -6.88 2.23
N SER A 68 -6.15 -5.70 1.89
CA SER A 68 -6.13 -5.13 0.54
C SER A 68 -5.07 -4.04 0.34
N SER A 69 -4.07 -3.92 1.23
CA SER A 69 -2.97 -2.96 1.06
C SER A 69 -2.13 -3.29 -0.19
N ASN A 70 -1.80 -2.28 -0.99
CA ASN A 70 -1.07 -2.43 -2.26
C ASN A 70 0.02 -1.36 -2.48
N ALA A 71 0.29 -0.54 -1.47
CA ALA A 71 1.21 0.60 -1.56
C ALA A 71 2.67 0.21 -1.86
N ALA A 72 3.09 -1.02 -1.52
CA ALA A 72 4.45 -1.47 -1.77
C ALA A 72 4.78 -1.56 -3.27
N TYR A 73 3.80 -1.92 -4.13
CA TYR A 73 4.06 -2.00 -5.58
C TYR A 73 4.37 -0.63 -6.19
N SER A 74 3.57 0.40 -5.88
CA SER A 74 3.81 1.76 -6.40
C SER A 74 5.10 2.37 -5.84
N ASN A 75 5.45 2.10 -4.59
CA ASN A 75 6.76 2.47 -4.04
C ASN A 75 7.91 1.77 -4.77
N LEU A 76 7.81 0.44 -4.97
CA LEU A 76 8.79 -0.35 -5.70
C LEU A 76 8.97 0.13 -7.15
N ARG A 77 7.86 0.42 -7.83
CA ARG A 77 7.84 1.00 -9.19
C ARG A 77 8.62 2.31 -9.23
N LYS A 78 8.42 3.18 -8.23
CA LYS A 78 9.15 4.44 -8.15
C LYS A 78 10.65 4.23 -7.92
N LEU A 79 11.05 3.33 -7.02
CA LEU A 79 12.46 2.99 -6.79
C LEU A 79 13.11 2.51 -8.09
N ILE A 80 12.48 1.60 -8.84
CA ILE A 80 12.99 1.08 -10.11
C ILE A 80 13.06 2.20 -11.16
N ASN A 81 12.04 3.02 -11.29
CA ASN A 81 12.01 4.10 -12.27
C ASN A 81 13.09 5.15 -12.04
N ASN A 82 13.45 5.40 -10.79
CA ASN A 82 14.47 6.37 -10.39
C ASN A 82 15.87 5.75 -10.23
N LEU A 83 16.05 4.47 -10.55
CA LEU A 83 17.32 3.74 -10.42
C LEU A 83 17.87 3.76 -8.99
N GLN A 84 16.98 3.78 -7.99
CA GLN A 84 17.34 3.77 -6.57
C GLN A 84 17.61 2.34 -6.10
N PRO A 85 18.44 2.13 -5.07
CA PRO A 85 18.58 0.84 -4.42
C PRO A 85 17.24 0.31 -3.94
N ILE A 86 17.01 -0.99 -4.07
CA ILE A 86 15.79 -1.66 -3.65
C ILE A 86 16.09 -2.44 -2.35
N PRO A 87 15.66 -1.93 -1.19
CA PRO A 87 15.76 -2.69 0.05
C PRO A 87 14.90 -3.96 -0.03
N THR A 88 15.38 -5.07 0.53
CA THR A 88 14.62 -6.34 0.55
C THR A 88 13.27 -6.22 1.23
N ASP A 89 13.21 -5.42 2.29
CA ASP A 89 11.98 -5.17 3.06
C ASP A 89 10.98 -4.23 2.35
N ALA A 90 11.41 -3.53 1.28
CA ALA A 90 10.49 -2.79 0.40
C ALA A 90 9.71 -3.71 -0.55
N VAL A 91 10.14 -4.96 -0.73
CA VAL A 91 9.54 -5.92 -1.67
C VAL A 91 8.50 -6.78 -0.96
N ASN A 92 7.33 -6.25 -0.75
CA ASN A 92 6.22 -6.99 -0.17
C ASN A 92 5.42 -7.70 -1.28
N ILE A 93 5.56 -9.04 -1.39
CA ILE A 93 5.03 -9.81 -2.53
C ILE A 93 3.50 -9.87 -2.49
N GLU A 94 2.86 -10.00 -1.32
CA GLU A 94 1.40 -9.99 -1.26
C GLU A 94 0.82 -8.65 -1.70
N GLN A 95 1.44 -7.52 -1.34
CA GLN A 95 1.00 -6.21 -1.81
C GLN A 95 1.25 -6.01 -3.31
N MET A 96 2.32 -6.60 -3.86
CA MET A 96 2.54 -6.62 -5.31
C MET A 96 1.45 -7.42 -6.03
N LEU A 97 1.05 -8.58 -5.51
CA LEU A 97 -0.03 -9.40 -6.05
C LEU A 97 -1.37 -8.66 -5.98
N ASN A 98 -1.70 -8.06 -4.83
CA ASN A 98 -2.97 -7.40 -4.57
C ASN A 98 -3.08 -6.01 -5.22
N TYR A 99 -2.03 -5.54 -5.88
CA TYR A 99 -2.07 -4.32 -6.69
C TYR A 99 -2.90 -4.48 -7.96
N PHE A 100 -2.94 -5.65 -8.57
CA PHE A 100 -3.57 -5.88 -9.87
C PHE A 100 -5.04 -6.29 -9.75
N THR A 101 -5.81 -5.94 -10.75
CA THR A 101 -7.18 -6.44 -10.90
C THR A 101 -7.16 -7.81 -11.58
N TYR A 102 -7.98 -8.74 -11.10
CA TYR A 102 -8.10 -10.09 -11.61
C TYR A 102 -9.53 -10.38 -12.06
N SER A 103 -9.68 -11.14 -13.15
CA SER A 103 -10.96 -11.47 -13.77
C SER A 103 -11.62 -12.68 -13.08
N TYR A 104 -11.97 -12.54 -11.82
CA TYR A 104 -12.82 -13.50 -11.11
C TYR A 104 -14.22 -12.92 -10.94
N GLU A 105 -15.23 -13.78 -10.98
CA GLU A 105 -16.62 -13.39 -10.80
C GLU A 105 -17.15 -13.90 -9.46
N ASN A 106 -17.99 -13.14 -8.78
CA ASN A 106 -18.74 -13.63 -7.63
C ASN A 106 -20.24 -13.58 -7.92
N ASP A 107 -20.74 -14.67 -8.47
CA ASP A 107 -22.14 -14.94 -8.80
C ASP A 107 -22.91 -15.66 -7.65
N SER A 108 -22.22 -15.93 -6.52
CA SER A 108 -22.82 -16.57 -5.35
C SER A 108 -23.68 -15.59 -4.56
N GLU A 109 -24.46 -16.12 -3.59
CA GLU A 109 -25.19 -15.29 -2.61
C GLU A 109 -24.25 -14.69 -1.56
N ASP A 110 -23.08 -15.30 -1.34
CA ASP A 110 -22.10 -14.88 -0.35
C ASP A 110 -21.32 -13.64 -0.81
N GLN A 111 -20.92 -12.81 0.16
CA GLN A 111 -20.12 -11.61 -0.11
C GLN A 111 -18.72 -11.95 -0.61
N LEU A 112 -18.16 -13.07 -0.18
CA LEU A 112 -16.82 -13.54 -0.60
C LEU A 112 -16.93 -14.92 -1.24
N LYS A 113 -16.22 -15.11 -2.37
CA LYS A 113 -16.08 -16.39 -3.07
C LYS A 113 -14.61 -16.69 -3.32
N SER A 114 -14.15 -17.88 -2.93
CA SER A 114 -12.76 -18.30 -3.16
C SER A 114 -12.62 -19.15 -4.41
N TYR A 115 -11.46 -19.02 -5.06
CA TYR A 115 -11.01 -19.77 -6.22
C TYR A 115 -9.66 -20.40 -5.91
N LEU A 116 -9.52 -21.67 -6.18
CA LEU A 116 -8.30 -22.44 -5.94
C LEU A 116 -7.79 -23.00 -7.25
N GLU A 117 -6.50 -22.84 -7.50
CA GLU A 117 -5.84 -23.43 -8.66
C GLU A 117 -4.46 -23.94 -8.27
N VAL A 118 -4.16 -25.22 -8.60
CA VAL A 118 -2.85 -25.85 -8.38
C VAL A 118 -2.23 -26.19 -9.72
N ALA A 119 -1.03 -25.67 -9.98
CA ALA A 119 -0.27 -25.98 -11.19
C ALA A 119 1.23 -26.08 -10.89
N ARG A 120 2.05 -26.45 -11.90
CA ARG A 120 3.52 -26.50 -11.75
C ARG A 120 4.07 -25.15 -11.32
N CYS A 121 5.02 -25.17 -10.35
CA CYS A 121 5.70 -23.98 -9.89
C CYS A 121 6.70 -23.50 -10.97
N PRO A 122 6.59 -22.25 -11.48
CA PRO A 122 7.41 -21.81 -12.60
C PRO A 122 8.91 -21.64 -12.30
N TRP A 123 9.27 -21.47 -11.05
CA TRP A 123 10.66 -21.29 -10.60
C TRP A 123 11.24 -22.50 -9.87
N ASN A 124 10.46 -23.55 -9.69
CA ASN A 124 10.91 -24.79 -9.04
C ASN A 124 10.18 -26.01 -9.63
N ASP A 125 10.86 -26.73 -10.51
CA ASP A 125 10.27 -27.83 -11.28
C ASP A 125 9.86 -29.04 -10.42
N GLU A 126 10.34 -29.13 -9.16
CA GLU A 126 9.99 -30.19 -8.22
C GLU A 126 8.69 -29.88 -7.46
N ASN A 127 8.27 -28.62 -7.45
CA ASN A 127 7.13 -28.15 -6.67
C ASN A 127 5.93 -27.75 -7.56
N TYR A 128 4.85 -27.48 -6.85
CA TYR A 128 3.62 -26.90 -7.41
C TYR A 128 3.34 -25.57 -6.72
N LEU A 129 2.55 -24.74 -7.35
CA LEU A 129 2.07 -23.47 -6.82
C LEU A 129 0.55 -23.58 -6.68
N LEU A 130 0.06 -23.28 -5.48
CA LEU A 130 -1.35 -23.08 -5.19
C LEU A 130 -1.64 -21.58 -5.23
N SER A 131 -2.61 -21.19 -6.03
CA SER A 131 -3.24 -19.88 -5.99
C SER A 131 -4.56 -19.97 -5.22
N VAL A 132 -4.72 -19.11 -4.23
CA VAL A 132 -5.96 -18.87 -3.49
C VAL A 132 -6.39 -17.44 -3.80
N ALA A 133 -7.44 -17.25 -4.59
CA ALA A 133 -8.00 -15.94 -4.88
C ALA A 133 -9.38 -15.82 -4.21
N VAL A 134 -9.59 -14.74 -3.48
CA VAL A 134 -10.88 -14.44 -2.81
C VAL A 134 -11.47 -13.19 -3.45
N LYS A 135 -12.59 -13.36 -4.16
CA LYS A 135 -13.32 -12.30 -4.85
C LYS A 135 -14.48 -11.81 -4.00
N ALA A 136 -14.49 -10.53 -3.73
CA ALA A 136 -15.62 -9.85 -3.13
C ALA A 136 -16.72 -9.59 -4.18
N LYS A 137 -17.97 -9.69 -3.76
CA LYS A 137 -19.12 -9.39 -4.58
C LYS A 137 -19.08 -7.96 -5.08
N GLU A 138 -19.41 -7.77 -6.34
CA GLU A 138 -19.61 -6.44 -6.90
C GLU A 138 -20.97 -5.92 -6.50
N PHE A 139 -21.03 -4.72 -5.99
CA PHE A 139 -22.28 -4.00 -5.81
C PHE A 139 -22.32 -2.84 -6.79
N GLN A 140 -23.44 -2.70 -7.47
CA GLN A 140 -23.79 -1.41 -8.00
C GLN A 140 -24.05 -0.51 -6.80
N LEU A 141 -23.09 0.36 -6.48
CA LEU A 141 -23.28 1.40 -5.48
C LEU A 141 -24.67 2.00 -5.73
N GLU A 142 -25.54 2.07 -4.72
CA GLU A 142 -26.69 2.96 -4.81
C GLU A 142 -26.13 4.31 -5.29
N GLU A 143 -26.49 4.71 -6.50
CA GLU A 143 -25.88 5.86 -7.18
C GLU A 143 -25.94 7.13 -6.32
N ASN A 144 -26.72 7.11 -5.24
CA ASN A 144 -27.04 8.25 -4.40
C ASN A 144 -26.41 8.26 -3.00
N ARG A 145 -25.61 7.26 -2.60
CA ARG A 145 -24.97 7.34 -1.28
C ARG A 145 -23.94 8.49 -1.27
N PRO A 146 -24.19 9.56 -0.48
CA PRO A 146 -23.31 10.72 -0.48
C PRO A 146 -22.05 10.48 0.35
N ASN A 147 -20.98 11.17 -0.01
CA ASN A 147 -19.73 11.16 0.72
C ASN A 147 -19.55 12.45 1.52
N ASN A 148 -18.91 12.35 2.66
CA ASN A 148 -18.39 13.48 3.43
C ASN A 148 -16.88 13.30 3.57
N PHE A 149 -16.12 13.98 2.74
CA PHE A 149 -14.68 13.91 2.67
C PHE A 149 -14.03 15.11 3.33
N VAL A 150 -13.08 14.86 4.20
CA VAL A 150 -12.23 15.90 4.75
C VAL A 150 -10.80 15.66 4.27
N PHE A 151 -10.29 16.55 3.42
CA PHE A 151 -8.91 16.52 2.95
C PHE A 151 -8.01 17.18 4.00
N LEU A 152 -7.13 16.41 4.62
CA LEU A 152 -6.09 16.88 5.52
C LEU A 152 -4.77 16.84 4.76
N LEU A 153 -4.33 17.98 4.28
CA LEU A 153 -3.24 18.12 3.32
C LEU A 153 -1.98 18.69 3.96
N ASP A 154 -0.89 17.98 3.85
CA ASP A 154 0.44 18.46 4.20
C ASP A 154 0.92 19.50 3.20
N ILE A 155 1.22 20.70 3.68
CA ILE A 155 1.82 21.76 2.88
C ILE A 155 3.15 22.24 3.52
N SER A 156 3.80 21.39 4.35
CA SER A 156 5.08 21.70 4.96
C SER A 156 6.19 21.93 3.92
N GLY A 157 7.32 22.48 4.36
CA GLY A 157 8.44 22.79 3.46
C GLY A 157 9.01 21.55 2.74
N SER A 158 8.93 20.36 3.32
CA SER A 158 9.33 19.10 2.69
C SER A 158 8.50 18.78 1.45
N MET A 159 7.24 19.24 1.38
CA MET A 159 6.32 19.00 0.27
C MET A 159 6.64 19.78 -1.02
N TYR A 160 7.73 20.51 -1.10
CA TYR A 160 8.08 21.38 -2.25
C TYR A 160 8.42 20.59 -3.54
N ALA A 161 8.90 19.35 -3.44
CA ALA A 161 9.33 18.57 -4.60
C ALA A 161 8.19 18.23 -5.58
N GLU A 162 8.51 18.07 -6.87
CA GLU A 162 7.53 17.81 -7.94
C GLU A 162 6.68 16.55 -7.72
N ASP A 163 7.24 15.55 -7.04
CA ASP A 163 6.59 14.29 -6.72
C ASP A 163 5.82 14.32 -5.38
N ARG A 164 5.68 15.50 -4.76
CA ARG A 164 4.98 15.72 -3.49
C ARG A 164 3.79 16.67 -3.71
N LEU A 165 3.82 17.92 -3.23
CA LEU A 165 2.67 18.84 -3.33
C LEU A 165 2.19 19.04 -4.78
N PRO A 166 3.04 19.26 -5.80
CA PRO A 166 2.57 19.40 -7.17
C PRO A 166 1.83 18.15 -7.70
N LEU A 167 2.30 16.94 -7.35
CA LEU A 167 1.61 15.69 -7.68
C LEU A 167 0.32 15.54 -6.87
N MET A 168 0.35 15.84 -5.57
CA MET A 168 -0.82 15.80 -4.67
C MET A 168 -1.96 16.71 -5.18
N ILE A 169 -1.64 17.95 -5.59
CA ILE A 169 -2.61 18.87 -6.18
C ILE A 169 -3.31 18.24 -7.40
N LYS A 170 -2.52 17.67 -8.32
CA LYS A 170 -3.06 17.03 -9.53
C LYS A 170 -3.91 15.80 -9.18
N ALA A 171 -3.46 15.00 -8.24
CA ALA A 171 -4.15 13.78 -7.76
C ALA A 171 -5.51 14.12 -7.12
N PHE A 172 -5.55 15.08 -6.19
CA PHE A 172 -6.81 15.48 -5.55
C PHE A 172 -7.77 16.18 -6.50
N LYS A 173 -7.28 16.83 -7.56
CA LYS A 173 -8.16 17.36 -8.62
C LYS A 173 -8.87 16.25 -9.40
N ILE A 174 -8.21 15.11 -9.65
CA ILE A 174 -8.86 13.92 -10.24
C ILE A 174 -10.02 13.46 -9.34
N LEU A 175 -9.81 13.42 -8.02
CA LEU A 175 -10.88 13.08 -7.07
C LEU A 175 -12.04 14.09 -7.14
N VAL A 176 -11.72 15.39 -7.13
CA VAL A 176 -12.73 16.48 -7.18
C VAL A 176 -13.56 16.41 -8.46
N ASP A 177 -12.94 16.10 -9.60
CA ASP A 177 -13.65 15.96 -10.88
C ASP A 177 -14.67 14.81 -10.87
N ASN A 178 -14.49 13.82 -10.00
CA ASN A 178 -15.35 12.64 -9.84
C ASN A 178 -16.35 12.75 -8.66
N LEU A 179 -16.39 13.87 -7.94
CA LEU A 179 -17.39 14.10 -6.88
C LEU A 179 -18.80 14.11 -7.43
N LYS A 180 -19.74 13.58 -6.64
CA LYS A 180 -21.18 13.72 -6.87
C LYS A 180 -21.67 15.07 -6.37
N ASP A 181 -22.74 15.59 -6.93
CA ASP A 181 -23.28 16.91 -6.55
C ASP A 181 -23.65 17.02 -5.07
N ASN A 182 -24.11 15.90 -4.47
CA ASN A 182 -24.51 15.80 -3.06
C ASN A 182 -23.39 15.41 -2.10
N ASP A 183 -22.16 15.17 -2.59
CA ASP A 183 -20.99 14.96 -1.72
C ASP A 183 -20.67 16.24 -0.94
N ARG A 184 -20.01 16.09 0.20
CA ARG A 184 -19.49 17.20 1.03
C ARG A 184 -17.98 17.13 1.07
N VAL A 185 -17.33 18.29 0.96
CA VAL A 185 -15.88 18.40 1.02
C VAL A 185 -15.47 19.50 1.97
N SER A 186 -14.57 19.16 2.89
CA SER A 186 -13.83 20.12 3.70
C SER A 186 -12.34 20.00 3.42
N ILE A 187 -11.58 21.10 3.54
CA ILE A 187 -10.13 21.10 3.33
C ILE A 187 -9.47 21.72 4.54
N VAL A 188 -8.57 20.96 5.15
CA VAL A 188 -7.68 21.36 6.23
C VAL A 188 -6.25 21.22 5.74
N THR A 189 -5.43 22.25 5.93
CA THR A 189 -3.99 22.18 5.69
C THR A 189 -3.22 22.24 6.99
N TYR A 190 -2.01 21.68 6.99
CA TYR A 190 -1.10 21.80 8.13
C TYR A 190 0.35 22.01 7.66
N ALA A 191 1.01 23.00 8.31
CA ALA A 191 2.43 23.31 8.13
C ALA A 191 2.88 24.24 9.29
N GLY A 192 3.13 23.68 10.48
CA GLY A 192 3.39 24.46 11.71
C GLY A 192 2.12 24.94 12.41
N THR A 193 1.11 25.31 11.67
CA THR A 193 -0.26 25.60 12.15
C THR A 193 -1.26 24.92 11.22
N GLU A 194 -2.44 24.63 11.73
CA GLU A 194 -3.56 24.15 10.94
C GLU A 194 -4.40 25.33 10.41
N SER A 195 -4.95 25.17 9.21
CA SER A 195 -5.89 26.12 8.60
C SER A 195 -7.05 25.40 7.94
N ILE A 196 -8.27 25.88 8.16
CA ILE A 196 -9.45 25.42 7.44
C ILE A 196 -9.59 26.31 6.21
N LEU A 197 -9.39 25.74 5.02
CA LEU A 197 -9.54 26.44 3.74
C LEU A 197 -10.94 26.29 3.18
N LEU A 198 -11.62 25.19 3.54
CA LEU A 198 -12.98 24.90 3.07
C LEU A 198 -13.75 24.15 4.15
N ASP A 199 -15.00 24.54 4.41
CA ASP A 199 -15.84 23.98 5.46
C ASP A 199 -17.17 23.50 4.85
N GLY A 200 -17.20 22.23 4.43
CA GLY A 200 -18.40 21.50 4.00
C GLY A 200 -19.03 22.01 2.70
N ALA A 201 -18.24 22.36 1.67
CA ALA A 201 -18.76 22.68 0.35
C ALA A 201 -19.41 21.45 -0.30
N TYR A 202 -20.39 21.68 -1.17
CA TYR A 202 -21.00 20.61 -1.95
C TYR A 202 -20.11 20.19 -3.13
N GLY A 203 -20.21 18.92 -3.53
CA GLY A 203 -19.51 18.39 -4.69
C GLY A 203 -19.87 19.11 -5.99
N SER A 204 -21.07 19.70 -6.10
CA SER A 204 -21.44 20.59 -7.22
C SER A 204 -20.57 21.85 -7.34
N GLU A 205 -19.84 22.25 -6.28
CA GLU A 205 -18.93 23.40 -6.27
C GLU A 205 -17.50 23.03 -6.73
N LYS A 206 -17.33 22.05 -7.66
CA LYS A 206 -16.01 21.52 -8.11
C LYS A 206 -15.01 22.61 -8.47
N ALA A 207 -15.45 23.64 -9.17
CA ALA A 207 -14.57 24.74 -9.59
C ALA A 207 -13.96 25.51 -8.40
N LYS A 208 -14.75 25.75 -7.34
CA LYS A 208 -14.29 26.38 -6.10
C LYS A 208 -13.32 25.49 -5.34
N ILE A 209 -13.65 24.20 -5.21
CA ILE A 209 -12.81 23.21 -4.52
C ILE A 209 -11.46 23.08 -5.25
N SER A 210 -11.49 22.93 -6.59
CA SER A 210 -10.29 22.82 -7.42
C SER A 210 -9.43 24.08 -7.39
N ALA A 211 -10.03 25.28 -7.31
CA ALA A 211 -9.30 26.55 -7.18
C ALA A 211 -8.51 26.57 -5.86
N ILE A 212 -9.16 26.26 -4.74
CA ILE A 212 -8.51 26.20 -3.41
C ILE A 212 -7.32 25.23 -3.42
N ILE A 213 -7.50 24.02 -3.99
CA ILE A 213 -6.43 23.02 -4.10
C ILE A 213 -5.29 23.55 -5.00
N SER A 214 -5.61 24.24 -6.09
CA SER A 214 -4.60 24.78 -7.01
C SER A 214 -3.75 25.90 -6.42
N ASP A 215 -4.28 26.63 -5.44
CA ASP A 215 -3.60 27.74 -4.76
C ASP A 215 -2.68 27.29 -3.61
N LEU A 216 -2.61 25.97 -3.31
CA LEU A 216 -1.73 25.45 -2.26
C LEU A 216 -0.26 25.67 -2.61
N SER A 217 0.52 26.05 -1.64
CA SER A 217 1.96 26.25 -1.75
C SER A 217 2.67 25.65 -0.55
N ALA A 218 3.82 24.98 -0.80
CA ALA A 218 4.61 24.40 0.26
C ALA A 218 5.37 25.46 1.08
N GLY A 219 5.39 25.30 2.40
CA GLY A 219 6.13 26.18 3.31
C GLY A 219 5.84 25.90 4.79
N GLY A 220 6.67 26.42 5.68
CA GLY A 220 6.52 26.22 7.12
C GLY A 220 7.11 24.91 7.66
N SER A 221 6.88 24.65 8.94
CA SER A 221 7.34 23.44 9.65
C SER A 221 6.19 22.46 9.85
N THR A 222 6.51 21.17 10.07
CA THR A 222 5.49 20.15 10.27
C THR A 222 5.02 20.10 11.71
N ALA A 223 3.74 20.44 11.99
CA ALA A 223 3.09 20.25 13.28
C ALA A 223 1.67 19.69 13.07
N GLY A 224 1.59 18.36 12.83
CA GLY A 224 0.38 17.75 12.29
C GLY A 224 -0.75 17.42 13.28
N SER A 225 -0.53 17.37 14.62
CA SER A 225 -1.50 16.81 15.58
C SER A 225 -2.83 17.56 15.64
N LYS A 226 -2.78 18.86 15.64
CA LYS A 226 -4.00 19.68 15.65
C LYS A 226 -4.74 19.58 14.32
N GLY A 227 -4.03 19.38 13.23
CA GLY A 227 -4.62 19.15 11.91
C GLY A 227 -5.54 17.94 11.89
N ILE A 228 -5.10 16.79 12.43
CA ILE A 228 -5.92 15.59 12.44
C ILE A 228 -7.16 15.74 13.34
N GLN A 229 -7.01 16.36 14.51
CA GLN A 229 -8.15 16.65 15.38
C GLN A 229 -9.17 17.53 14.67
N ARG A 230 -8.69 18.59 13.98
CA ARG A 230 -9.53 19.52 13.24
C ARG A 230 -10.27 18.85 12.06
N ALA A 231 -9.57 17.94 11.38
CA ALA A 231 -10.19 17.16 10.30
C ALA A 231 -11.33 16.29 10.82
N TYR A 232 -11.14 15.59 11.93
CA TYR A 232 -12.21 14.80 12.54
C TYR A 232 -13.36 15.66 13.09
N GLU A 233 -13.10 16.84 13.64
CA GLU A 233 -14.15 17.80 14.05
C GLU A 233 -15.04 18.22 12.87
N LEU A 234 -14.42 18.52 11.71
CA LEU A 234 -15.16 18.85 10.48
C LEU A 234 -15.93 17.65 9.93
N ALA A 235 -15.33 16.47 9.96
CA ALA A 235 -16.02 15.24 9.52
C ALA A 235 -17.26 14.96 10.38
N GLN A 236 -17.18 15.18 11.69
CA GLN A 236 -18.33 15.05 12.60
C GLN A 236 -19.35 16.18 12.39
N LYS A 237 -18.90 17.42 12.17
CA LYS A 237 -19.79 18.57 11.89
C LYS A 237 -20.66 18.37 10.67
N HIS A 238 -20.11 17.75 9.63
CA HIS A 238 -20.77 17.46 8.36
C HIS A 238 -21.14 16.00 8.18
N TYR A 239 -21.24 15.26 9.29
CA TYR A 239 -21.57 13.83 9.28
C TYR A 239 -22.85 13.55 8.51
N ILE A 240 -22.80 12.59 7.61
CA ILE A 240 -23.95 12.14 6.82
C ILE A 240 -24.34 10.75 7.31
N GLU A 241 -25.55 10.65 7.89
CA GLU A 241 -26.10 9.38 8.31
C GLU A 241 -26.30 8.44 7.10
N GLY A 242 -25.81 7.20 7.20
CA GLY A 242 -25.81 6.25 6.08
C GLY A 242 -24.87 6.62 4.93
N GLY A 243 -24.16 7.76 5.01
CA GLY A 243 -23.14 8.19 4.04
C GLY A 243 -21.77 7.57 4.33
N ASN A 244 -20.80 7.89 3.48
CA ASN A 244 -19.40 7.55 3.71
C ASN A 244 -18.66 8.77 4.28
N ASN A 245 -18.32 8.72 5.57
CA ASN A 245 -17.65 9.80 6.27
C ASN A 245 -16.16 9.45 6.44
N ARG A 246 -15.27 10.22 5.80
CA ARG A 246 -13.85 9.84 5.74
C ARG A 246 -12.91 11.04 5.75
N VAL A 247 -11.84 10.93 6.52
CA VAL A 247 -10.69 11.82 6.46
C VAL A 247 -9.66 11.24 5.49
N PHE A 248 -9.15 12.07 4.59
CA PHE A 248 -8.06 11.75 3.67
C PHE A 248 -6.82 12.53 4.10
N LEU A 249 -5.86 11.84 4.65
CA LEU A 249 -4.59 12.42 5.07
C LEU A 249 -3.54 12.23 3.96
N ALA A 250 -3.02 13.33 3.43
CA ALA A 250 -1.99 13.32 2.40
C ALA A 250 -0.70 13.97 2.92
N THR A 251 0.44 13.26 2.81
CA THR A 251 1.74 13.65 3.38
C THR A 251 2.90 13.01 2.64
N ASP A 252 4.13 13.48 2.82
CA ASP A 252 5.35 12.84 2.31
C ASP A 252 5.97 11.81 3.28
N GLY A 253 5.25 11.46 4.35
CA GLY A 253 5.68 10.47 5.33
C GLY A 253 6.30 11.08 6.60
N ASP A 254 6.71 12.34 6.58
CA ASP A 254 7.20 13.04 7.78
C ASP A 254 6.04 13.60 8.60
N PHE A 255 5.14 12.69 9.00
CA PHE A 255 3.95 13.01 9.77
C PHE A 255 4.29 13.19 11.26
N ASN A 256 4.89 14.33 11.58
CA ASN A 256 5.19 14.72 12.95
C ASN A 256 3.92 15.28 13.63
N VAL A 257 3.07 14.39 14.06
CA VAL A 257 1.71 14.70 14.53
C VAL A 257 1.62 15.26 15.95
N GLY A 258 2.64 15.86 16.50
CA GLY A 258 2.55 16.51 17.83
C GLY A 258 1.92 15.68 18.99
N LEU A 259 1.23 14.59 18.72
CA LEU A 259 0.99 13.51 19.66
C LEU A 259 2.31 12.76 19.74
N SER A 260 3.00 12.90 20.84
CA SER A 260 4.41 12.54 21.01
C SER A 260 4.74 11.06 20.82
N LYS A 261 3.75 10.21 20.54
CA LYS A 261 3.90 8.77 20.29
C LYS A 261 2.87 8.28 19.28
N ILE A 262 3.31 7.45 18.34
CA ILE A 262 2.45 6.74 17.35
C ILE A 262 1.29 6.01 18.05
N GLY A 263 1.53 5.44 19.24
CA GLY A 263 0.49 4.76 20.03
C GLY A 263 -0.67 5.67 20.45
N ASP A 264 -0.41 6.93 20.80
CA ASP A 264 -1.45 7.88 21.18
C ASP A 264 -2.29 8.29 19.96
N LEU A 265 -1.64 8.43 18.80
CA LEU A 265 -2.32 8.72 17.54
C LEU A 265 -3.17 7.53 17.09
N LYS A 266 -2.64 6.32 17.14
CA LYS A 266 -3.38 5.08 16.85
C LYS A 266 -4.62 4.97 17.74
N LYS A 267 -4.48 5.21 19.02
CA LYS A 267 -5.61 5.21 19.98
C LYS A 267 -6.67 6.25 19.61
N PHE A 268 -6.25 7.49 19.34
CA PHE A 268 -7.14 8.57 18.94
C PHE A 268 -7.93 8.20 17.65
N ILE A 269 -7.24 7.70 16.64
CA ILE A 269 -7.86 7.27 15.37
C ILE A 269 -8.86 6.12 15.62
N SER A 270 -8.48 5.12 16.43
CA SER A 270 -9.35 4.00 16.78
C SER A 270 -10.61 4.44 17.54
N GLU A 271 -10.51 5.43 18.43
CA GLU A 271 -11.66 6.04 19.10
C GLU A 271 -12.56 6.79 18.10
N LYS A 272 -11.98 7.48 17.12
CA LYS A 272 -12.74 8.20 16.09
C LYS A 272 -13.43 7.29 15.09
N ARG A 273 -12.83 6.17 14.72
CA ARG A 273 -13.46 5.15 13.88
C ARG A 273 -14.80 4.65 14.47
N GLN A 274 -14.90 4.57 15.80
CA GLN A 274 -16.14 4.18 16.49
C GLN A 274 -17.30 5.19 16.28
N THR A 275 -16.98 6.41 15.85
CA THR A 275 -17.99 7.43 15.52
C THR A 275 -18.47 7.35 14.06
N GLY A 276 -18.02 6.34 13.30
CA GLY A 276 -18.36 6.17 11.89
C GLY A 276 -17.56 7.08 10.93
N VAL A 277 -16.48 7.71 11.40
CA VAL A 277 -15.56 8.49 10.56
C VAL A 277 -14.26 7.70 10.35
N TYR A 278 -13.98 7.32 9.12
CA TYR A 278 -12.83 6.51 8.73
C TYR A 278 -11.64 7.36 8.29
N LEU A 279 -10.45 6.75 8.17
CA LEU A 279 -9.21 7.43 7.78
C LEU A 279 -8.52 6.66 6.66
N SER A 280 -8.25 7.31 5.52
CA SER A 280 -7.33 6.78 4.50
C SER A 280 -6.12 7.69 4.38
N LEU A 281 -4.95 7.09 4.13
CA LEU A 281 -3.68 7.79 4.04
C LEU A 281 -3.11 7.73 2.62
N PHE A 282 -2.54 8.85 2.17
CA PHE A 282 -1.92 8.98 0.86
C PHE A 282 -0.49 9.49 1.02
N GLY A 283 0.49 8.62 0.72
CA GLY A 283 1.91 8.95 0.73
C GLY A 283 2.36 9.51 -0.61
N PHE A 284 3.20 10.54 -0.58
CA PHE A 284 3.82 11.17 -1.74
C PHE A 284 5.32 11.31 -1.53
N GLY A 285 6.10 11.37 -2.62
CA GLY A 285 7.53 11.62 -2.52
C GLY A 285 8.37 10.42 -2.09
N THR A 286 9.69 10.58 -2.10
CA THR A 286 10.67 9.58 -1.63
C THR A 286 11.56 10.18 -0.55
N GLY A 287 12.26 9.32 0.22
CA GLY A 287 13.28 9.73 1.21
C GLY A 287 12.79 9.85 2.65
N ASN A 288 11.46 9.96 2.89
CA ASN A 288 10.87 10.03 4.24
C ASN A 288 9.69 9.07 4.41
N LEU A 289 9.59 8.04 3.57
CA LEU A 289 8.45 7.13 3.60
C LEU A 289 8.45 6.30 4.90
N LYS A 290 7.40 6.44 5.68
CA LYS A 290 7.11 5.68 6.90
C LYS A 290 6.00 4.66 6.63
N ALA A 291 6.23 3.74 5.69
CA ALA A 291 5.21 2.84 5.17
C ALA A 291 4.50 2.05 6.27
N ASP A 292 5.26 1.50 7.22
CA ASP A 292 4.74 0.77 8.38
C ASP A 292 3.80 1.62 9.25
N THR A 293 4.25 2.83 9.59
CA THR A 293 3.44 3.77 10.39
C THR A 293 2.15 4.15 9.66
N MET A 294 2.24 4.42 8.35
CA MET A 294 1.10 4.80 7.52
C MET A 294 0.07 3.69 7.43
N ASP A 295 0.52 2.46 7.19
CA ASP A 295 -0.33 1.28 7.11
C ASP A 295 -1.01 1.02 8.46
N THR A 296 -0.24 1.05 9.57
CA THR A 296 -0.76 0.90 10.94
C THR A 296 -1.85 1.92 11.28
N LEU A 297 -1.68 3.19 10.88
CA LEU A 297 -2.66 4.26 11.13
C LEU A 297 -3.90 4.12 10.25
N ALA A 298 -3.73 3.72 8.98
CA ALA A 298 -4.84 3.47 8.07
C ALA A 298 -5.73 2.34 8.60
N GLN A 299 -5.13 1.21 9.00
CA GLN A 299 -5.85 0.08 9.61
C GLN A 299 -6.58 0.49 10.89
N ALA A 300 -5.93 1.24 11.78
CA ALA A 300 -6.59 1.76 12.99
C ALA A 300 -7.81 2.63 12.68
N GLY A 301 -7.86 3.25 11.50
CA GLY A 301 -8.94 4.11 11.02
C GLY A 301 -9.95 3.43 10.10
N ASN A 302 -9.95 2.12 9.93
CA ASN A 302 -10.75 1.37 8.94
C ASN A 302 -10.61 1.98 7.53
N GLY A 303 -9.38 2.18 7.10
CA GLY A 303 -9.07 2.68 5.77
C GLY A 303 -7.79 2.07 5.25
N ASN A 304 -7.40 2.48 4.07
CA ASN A 304 -6.23 1.97 3.37
C ASN A 304 -5.13 3.01 3.30
N TYR A 305 -3.89 2.52 3.24
CA TYR A 305 -2.74 3.32 2.88
C TYR A 305 -2.43 3.13 1.39
N TYR A 306 -2.28 4.24 0.67
CA TYR A 306 -1.92 4.31 -0.74
C TYR A 306 -0.64 5.12 -0.91
N TYR A 307 0.23 4.70 -1.81
CA TYR A 307 1.41 5.46 -2.17
C TYR A 307 1.28 5.97 -3.61
N ILE A 308 1.10 7.28 -3.77
CA ILE A 308 0.86 7.93 -5.06
C ILE A 308 2.20 8.36 -5.67
N ASP A 309 2.73 7.57 -6.58
CA ASP A 309 3.99 7.85 -7.28
C ASP A 309 3.78 8.54 -8.65
N SER A 310 2.55 8.47 -9.17
CA SER A 310 2.23 8.93 -10.52
C SER A 310 0.76 9.34 -10.66
N LEU A 311 0.41 10.00 -11.76
CA LEU A 311 -0.99 10.31 -12.08
C LEU A 311 -1.79 9.05 -12.46
N LEU A 312 -1.15 8.03 -13.03
CA LEU A 312 -1.78 6.74 -13.31
C LEU A 312 -2.21 6.07 -11.99
N GLU A 313 -1.34 6.13 -10.98
CA GLU A 313 -1.68 5.64 -9.63
C GLU A 313 -2.82 6.45 -9.02
N ALA A 314 -2.79 7.77 -9.13
CA ALA A 314 -3.85 8.63 -8.64
C ALA A 314 -5.21 8.30 -9.30
N GLN A 315 -5.22 8.03 -10.60
CA GLN A 315 -6.43 7.59 -11.32
C GLN A 315 -6.94 6.24 -10.82
N LYS A 316 -6.02 5.26 -10.66
CA LYS A 316 -6.36 3.95 -10.12
C LYS A 316 -7.03 4.08 -8.74
N VAL A 317 -6.36 4.79 -7.82
CA VAL A 317 -6.82 4.94 -6.44
C VAL A 317 -8.12 5.74 -6.36
N PHE A 318 -8.19 6.93 -6.98
CA PHE A 318 -9.33 7.84 -6.80
C PHE A 318 -10.54 7.54 -7.68
N ILE A 319 -10.38 6.82 -8.79
CA ILE A 319 -11.49 6.48 -9.68
C ILE A 319 -11.90 5.02 -9.49
N THR A 320 -10.93 4.09 -9.50
CA THR A 320 -11.24 2.66 -9.52
C THR A 320 -11.36 2.08 -8.11
N GLU A 321 -10.37 2.32 -7.24
CA GLU A 321 -10.33 1.68 -5.92
C GLU A 321 -11.22 2.39 -4.91
N LEU A 322 -11.22 3.73 -4.83
CA LEU A 322 -12.11 4.44 -3.91
C LEU A 322 -13.58 4.16 -4.21
N GLY A 323 -13.95 3.97 -5.49
CA GLY A 323 -15.31 3.55 -5.85
C GLY A 323 -15.70 2.19 -5.22
N GLY A 324 -14.79 1.23 -5.21
CA GLY A 324 -14.99 -0.11 -4.61
C GLY A 324 -14.74 -0.15 -3.10
N THR A 325 -13.63 0.44 -2.62
CA THR A 325 -13.24 0.40 -1.19
C THR A 325 -14.09 1.28 -0.29
N LEU A 326 -14.89 2.21 -0.86
CA LEU A 326 -15.86 3.01 -0.09
C LEU A 326 -17.01 2.17 0.47
N GLN A 327 -17.21 0.96 -0.03
CA GLN A 327 -18.22 0.03 0.48
C GLN A 327 -17.53 -1.26 0.93
N THR A 328 -17.21 -1.35 2.21
CA THR A 328 -16.79 -2.59 2.84
C THR A 328 -17.95 -3.59 2.75
N VAL A 329 -17.69 -4.76 2.20
CA VAL A 329 -18.67 -5.85 2.09
C VAL A 329 -18.38 -6.97 3.07
N ALA A 330 -17.13 -7.11 3.46
CA ALA A 330 -16.69 -8.08 4.45
C ALA A 330 -15.69 -7.45 5.42
N LYS A 331 -15.89 -7.66 6.70
CA LYS A 331 -15.00 -7.24 7.78
C LYS A 331 -14.37 -8.46 8.44
N ASP A 332 -13.21 -8.28 9.06
CA ASP A 332 -12.48 -9.32 9.77
C ASP A 332 -12.28 -10.57 8.90
N ALA A 333 -12.03 -10.35 7.59
CA ALA A 333 -11.91 -11.41 6.61
C ALA A 333 -10.61 -12.19 6.78
N LYS A 334 -10.74 -13.53 6.89
CA LYS A 334 -9.66 -14.48 7.15
C LYS A 334 -9.78 -15.66 6.21
N VAL A 335 -8.64 -16.20 5.82
CA VAL A 335 -8.54 -17.43 5.04
C VAL A 335 -7.77 -18.48 5.84
N GLN A 336 -8.29 -19.68 5.87
CA GLN A 336 -7.61 -20.89 6.31
C GLN A 336 -7.43 -21.82 5.14
N VAL A 337 -6.21 -22.31 4.95
CA VAL A 337 -5.87 -23.31 3.94
C VAL A 337 -5.41 -24.57 4.66
N GLU A 338 -6.17 -25.64 4.53
CA GLU A 338 -5.88 -26.96 5.11
C GLU A 338 -5.41 -27.92 4.01
N PHE A 339 -4.22 -28.47 4.17
CA PHE A 339 -3.59 -29.41 3.24
C PHE A 339 -3.88 -30.84 3.61
N ASN A 340 -4.18 -31.67 2.60
CA ASN A 340 -4.28 -33.12 2.77
C ASN A 340 -2.88 -33.71 3.02
N LYS A 341 -2.65 -34.18 4.27
CA LYS A 341 -1.37 -34.73 4.72
C LYS A 341 -0.91 -35.97 3.94
N GLU A 342 -1.83 -36.70 3.32
CA GLU A 342 -1.48 -37.89 2.54
C GLU A 342 -0.91 -37.52 1.17
N ILE A 343 -1.20 -36.32 0.66
CA ILE A 343 -0.82 -35.86 -0.67
C ILE A 343 0.24 -34.77 -0.62
N VAL A 344 0.10 -33.77 0.26
CA VAL A 344 1.04 -32.67 0.41
C VAL A 344 2.08 -33.03 1.46
N GLU A 345 3.36 -33.00 1.09
CA GLU A 345 4.49 -33.26 2.00
C GLU A 345 4.77 -32.02 2.86
N LYS A 346 4.90 -30.88 2.21
CA LYS A 346 5.22 -29.59 2.84
C LYS A 346 4.73 -28.42 2.00
N TYR A 347 4.58 -27.29 2.63
CA TYR A 347 4.14 -26.06 2.00
C TYR A 347 4.92 -24.84 2.49
N ARG A 348 4.90 -23.75 1.71
CA ARG A 348 5.51 -22.46 2.03
C ARG A 348 4.62 -21.33 1.55
N LEU A 349 4.17 -20.49 2.44
CA LEU A 349 3.44 -19.26 2.12
C LEU A 349 4.40 -18.24 1.46
N ILE A 350 3.94 -17.55 0.42
CA ILE A 350 4.69 -16.52 -0.31
C ILE A 350 4.08 -15.15 0.00
N GLY A 351 4.86 -14.29 0.66
CA GLY A 351 4.31 -13.06 1.23
C GLY A 351 3.52 -13.35 2.52
N TYR A 352 2.71 -12.37 2.95
CA TYR A 352 1.89 -12.47 4.17
C TYR A 352 2.67 -12.71 5.46
N GLU A 353 3.97 -12.35 5.49
CA GLU A 353 4.85 -12.60 6.63
C GLU A 353 4.33 -11.98 7.93
N ASN A 354 3.65 -10.84 7.82
CA ASN A 354 3.10 -10.10 8.95
C ASN A 354 1.56 -10.19 9.05
N LYS A 355 0.94 -11.11 8.29
CA LYS A 355 -0.52 -11.28 8.21
C LYS A 355 -0.97 -12.69 8.59
N GLN A 356 -0.08 -13.52 9.09
CA GLN A 356 -0.42 -14.85 9.58
C GLN A 356 -1.18 -14.77 10.89
N LEU A 357 -2.12 -15.69 11.07
CA LEU A 357 -2.94 -15.84 12.26
C LEU A 357 -2.69 -17.23 12.86
N THR A 358 -2.79 -17.33 14.17
CA THR A 358 -2.90 -18.62 14.86
C THR A 358 -4.28 -19.25 14.62
N ASP A 359 -4.44 -20.55 14.90
CA ASP A 359 -5.75 -21.21 14.81
C ASP A 359 -6.76 -20.56 15.77
N GLU A 360 -6.30 -20.14 16.96
CA GLU A 360 -7.15 -19.44 17.94
C GLU A 360 -7.62 -18.08 17.42
N GLU A 361 -6.75 -17.32 16.73
CA GLU A 361 -7.10 -16.04 16.11
C GLU A 361 -8.01 -16.21 14.89
N PHE A 362 -7.84 -17.30 14.13
CA PHE A 362 -8.75 -17.63 13.04
C PHE A 362 -10.15 -17.97 13.56
N ASP A 363 -10.25 -18.76 14.62
CA ASP A 363 -11.51 -19.19 15.21
C ASP A 363 -12.22 -18.07 15.99
N ASN A 364 -11.48 -17.10 16.49
CA ASN A 364 -12.03 -15.99 17.26
C ASN A 364 -12.67 -14.94 16.33
N SER A 365 -13.99 -14.76 16.43
CA SER A 365 -14.74 -13.75 15.67
C SER A 365 -14.41 -12.30 16.04
N GLU A 366 -13.74 -12.06 17.17
CA GLU A 366 -13.35 -10.72 17.61
C GLU A 366 -11.91 -10.34 17.19
N THR A 367 -11.20 -11.25 16.52
CA THR A 367 -9.89 -10.94 15.97
C THR A 367 -10.03 -9.94 14.84
N ASP A 368 -9.44 -8.76 15.01
CA ASP A 368 -9.37 -7.70 13.97
C ASP A 368 -8.55 -8.23 12.78
N ALA A 369 -9.14 -8.29 11.61
CA ALA A 369 -8.55 -8.79 10.39
C ALA A 369 -8.91 -7.88 9.20
N GLY A 370 -8.68 -8.33 7.97
CA GLY A 370 -8.80 -7.46 6.81
C GLY A 370 -10.23 -7.00 6.49
N GLU A 371 -10.33 -5.77 6.03
CA GLU A 371 -11.54 -5.18 5.47
C GLU A 371 -11.53 -5.32 3.95
N ILE A 372 -12.57 -5.90 3.36
CA ILE A 372 -12.64 -6.13 1.92
C ILE A 372 -13.76 -5.28 1.31
N GLY A 373 -13.38 -4.43 0.36
CA GLY A 373 -14.30 -3.60 -0.42
C GLY A 373 -14.96 -4.36 -1.56
N ALA A 374 -16.09 -3.83 -2.03
CA ALA A 374 -16.86 -4.39 -3.15
C ALA A 374 -15.97 -4.58 -4.40
N GLY A 375 -16.11 -5.73 -5.05
CA GLY A 375 -15.39 -6.05 -6.29
C GLY A 375 -13.90 -6.36 -6.13
N HIS A 376 -13.31 -6.21 -4.94
CA HIS A 376 -11.89 -6.48 -4.71
C HIS A 376 -11.55 -7.97 -4.84
N VAL A 377 -10.31 -8.26 -5.24
CA VAL A 377 -9.75 -9.62 -5.25
C VAL A 377 -8.48 -9.63 -4.43
N THR A 378 -8.43 -10.48 -3.42
CA THR A 378 -7.21 -10.73 -2.65
C THR A 378 -6.61 -12.07 -3.05
N VAL A 379 -5.30 -12.11 -3.32
CA VAL A 379 -4.58 -13.30 -3.79
C VAL A 379 -3.53 -13.71 -2.78
N CYS A 380 -3.54 -14.99 -2.43
CA CYS A 380 -2.50 -15.65 -1.63
C CYS A 380 -1.87 -16.77 -2.45
N LEU A 381 -0.54 -16.84 -2.50
CA LEU A 381 0.21 -17.89 -3.19
C LEU A 381 0.95 -18.77 -2.20
N ILE A 382 0.88 -20.09 -2.41
CA ILE A 382 1.53 -21.08 -1.56
C ILE A 382 2.29 -22.06 -2.44
N GLU A 383 3.59 -22.19 -2.22
CA GLU A 383 4.41 -23.22 -2.87
C GLU A 383 4.25 -24.54 -2.10
N ILE A 384 3.93 -25.63 -2.81
CA ILE A 384 3.66 -26.95 -2.23
C ILE A 384 4.55 -28.03 -2.85
N THR A 385 5.01 -28.95 -2.03
CA THR A 385 5.64 -30.19 -2.48
C THR A 385 4.67 -31.34 -2.29
N LEU A 386 4.42 -32.09 -3.34
CA LEU A 386 3.53 -33.26 -3.29
C LEU A 386 4.34 -34.54 -3.05
N LYS A 387 3.73 -35.51 -2.36
CA LYS A 387 4.25 -36.87 -2.20
C LYS A 387 4.03 -37.64 -3.52
N ASP A 388 2.97 -38.41 -3.59
CA ASP A 388 2.55 -39.11 -4.78
C ASP A 388 1.25 -38.48 -5.31
N LEU A 389 1.14 -38.36 -6.64
CA LEU A 389 -0.08 -37.86 -7.26
C LEU A 389 -1.13 -38.96 -7.25
N VAL A 390 -2.29 -38.65 -6.68
CA VAL A 390 -3.50 -39.47 -6.76
C VAL A 390 -4.52 -38.68 -7.57
N ASP A 391 -5.00 -39.27 -8.68
CA ASP A 391 -5.99 -38.65 -9.53
C ASP A 391 -7.27 -38.33 -8.72
N ASP A 392 -7.83 -37.14 -8.92
CA ASP A 392 -9.07 -36.64 -8.30
C ASP A 392 -9.10 -36.58 -6.75
N ALA A 393 -7.94 -36.64 -6.11
CA ALA A 393 -7.88 -36.51 -4.66
C ALA A 393 -7.96 -35.03 -4.20
N GLU A 394 -8.63 -34.80 -3.08
CA GLU A 394 -8.61 -33.49 -2.40
C GLU A 394 -7.18 -33.16 -2.00
N ILE A 395 -6.59 -32.12 -2.61
CA ILE A 395 -5.25 -31.63 -2.29
C ILE A 395 -5.33 -30.63 -1.13
N VAL A 396 -6.31 -29.73 -1.21
CA VAL A 396 -6.45 -28.60 -0.29
C VAL A 396 -7.90 -28.19 -0.11
N ARG A 397 -8.24 -27.80 1.12
CA ARG A 397 -9.49 -27.16 1.51
C ARG A 397 -9.20 -25.74 1.93
N CYS A 398 -9.98 -24.81 1.40
CA CYS A 398 -9.91 -23.39 1.76
C CYS A 398 -11.20 -22.98 2.45
N THR A 399 -11.09 -22.39 3.65
CA THR A 399 -12.20 -21.82 4.40
C THR A 399 -12.00 -20.33 4.51
N VAL A 400 -12.98 -19.55 4.03
CA VAL A 400 -13.02 -18.09 4.18
C VAL A 400 -14.02 -17.74 5.26
N ARG A 401 -13.58 -17.04 6.31
CA ARG A 401 -14.45 -16.51 7.37
C ARG A 401 -14.45 -14.99 7.34
N TYR A 402 -15.60 -14.39 7.56
CA TYR A 402 -15.77 -12.95 7.58
C TYR A 402 -17.05 -12.53 8.29
N LYS A 403 -17.15 -11.27 8.70
CA LYS A 403 -18.39 -10.63 9.08
C LYS A 403 -19.01 -9.95 7.86
N ASP A 404 -20.24 -10.28 7.54
CA ASP A 404 -20.97 -9.62 6.45
C ASP A 404 -21.30 -8.17 6.86
N ALA A 405 -20.65 -7.21 6.20
CA ALA A 405 -20.80 -5.80 6.54
C ALA A 405 -22.17 -5.21 6.11
N LEU A 406 -22.92 -5.92 5.26
CA LEU A 406 -24.21 -5.50 4.72
C LEU A 406 -25.39 -6.16 5.44
N ASP A 407 -25.17 -7.32 6.08
CA ASP A 407 -26.20 -8.10 6.78
C ASP A 407 -25.93 -8.14 8.30
N ASN A 408 -25.99 -6.97 8.95
CA ASN A 408 -25.86 -6.81 10.41
C ASN A 408 -24.61 -7.47 11.03
N GLU A 409 -23.53 -7.51 10.28
CA GLU A 409 -22.24 -8.10 10.69
C GLU A 409 -22.37 -9.59 11.08
N LEU A 410 -23.24 -10.34 10.41
CA LEU A 410 -23.37 -11.79 10.63
C LEU A 410 -22.08 -12.51 10.23
N ASN A 411 -21.63 -13.43 11.09
CA ASN A 411 -20.49 -14.29 10.79
C ASN A 411 -20.87 -15.25 9.66
N LYS A 412 -20.05 -15.29 8.62
CA LYS A 412 -20.19 -16.13 7.43
C LYS A 412 -18.97 -17.03 7.27
N GLU A 413 -19.17 -18.16 6.63
CA GLU A 413 -18.13 -19.10 6.26
C GLU A 413 -18.41 -19.66 4.88
N ALA A 414 -17.40 -19.64 4.00
CA ALA A 414 -17.45 -20.24 2.67
C ALA A 414 -16.30 -21.23 2.49
N ILE A 415 -16.59 -22.44 2.01
CA ILE A 415 -15.62 -23.52 1.83
C ILE A 415 -15.48 -23.84 0.35
N THR A 416 -14.21 -23.93 -0.11
CA THR A 416 -13.85 -24.37 -1.47
C THR A 416 -12.80 -25.48 -1.38
N ILE A 417 -12.95 -26.51 -2.22
CA ILE A 417 -12.04 -27.64 -2.27
C ILE A 417 -11.37 -27.69 -3.64
N CYS A 418 -10.07 -27.92 -3.66
CA CYS A 418 -9.33 -28.17 -4.88
C CYS A 418 -8.94 -29.65 -4.98
N ASN A 419 -9.42 -30.28 -6.05
CA ASN A 419 -9.08 -31.65 -6.41
C ASN A 419 -8.23 -31.65 -7.67
N GLY A 420 -7.01 -32.19 -7.56
CA GLY A 420 -6.14 -32.37 -8.72
C GLY A 420 -5.32 -31.13 -9.11
N ILE A 421 -4.56 -31.29 -10.18
CA ILE A 421 -3.58 -30.33 -10.68
C ILE A 421 -3.96 -29.95 -12.10
N THR A 422 -3.99 -28.65 -12.40
CA THR A 422 -4.24 -28.21 -13.77
C THR A 422 -2.98 -28.30 -14.63
N ALA A 423 -3.11 -28.89 -15.81
CA ALA A 423 -2.05 -28.93 -16.82
C ALA A 423 -1.98 -27.62 -17.63
N ASN A 424 -3.09 -26.90 -17.73
CA ASN A 424 -3.21 -25.65 -18.47
C ASN A 424 -3.66 -24.55 -17.50
N PRO A 425 -2.73 -23.88 -16.82
CA PRO A 425 -3.05 -22.84 -15.85
C PRO A 425 -3.82 -21.67 -16.50
N SER A 426 -4.71 -21.07 -15.70
CA SER A 426 -5.45 -19.89 -16.12
C SER A 426 -4.52 -18.70 -16.38
N SER A 427 -4.98 -17.72 -17.17
CA SER A 427 -4.25 -16.47 -17.39
C SER A 427 -3.99 -15.72 -16.09
N GLU A 428 -4.93 -15.80 -15.14
CA GLU A 428 -4.79 -15.15 -13.82
C GLU A 428 -3.69 -15.82 -12.99
N PHE A 429 -3.67 -17.16 -12.93
CA PHE A 429 -2.58 -17.90 -12.29
C PHE A 429 -1.22 -17.59 -12.90
N LEU A 430 -1.13 -17.57 -14.23
CA LEU A 430 0.12 -17.28 -14.94
C LEU A 430 0.62 -15.86 -14.63
N PHE A 431 -0.28 -14.87 -14.57
CA PHE A 431 0.08 -13.50 -14.23
C PHE A 431 0.49 -13.37 -12.77
N GLN A 432 -0.26 -13.94 -11.83
CA GLN A 432 0.07 -13.98 -10.40
C GLN A 432 1.46 -14.61 -10.18
N SER A 433 1.73 -15.73 -10.86
CA SER A 433 3.04 -16.38 -10.75
C SER A 433 4.18 -15.52 -11.34
N ALA A 434 3.91 -14.71 -12.37
CA ALA A 434 4.89 -13.79 -12.93
C ALA A 434 5.22 -12.64 -11.95
N VAL A 435 4.22 -12.08 -11.27
CA VAL A 435 4.39 -11.05 -10.24
C VAL A 435 5.18 -11.60 -9.05
N ALA A 436 4.82 -12.78 -8.57
CA ALA A 436 5.52 -13.42 -7.45
C ALA A 436 6.98 -13.76 -7.78
N GLU A 437 7.24 -14.32 -8.97
CA GLU A 437 8.60 -14.64 -9.43
C GLU A 437 9.47 -13.37 -9.51
N PHE A 438 8.92 -12.26 -10.01
CA PHE A 438 9.62 -10.98 -10.01
C PHE A 438 9.94 -10.52 -8.60
N GLY A 439 8.99 -10.59 -7.67
CA GLY A 439 9.22 -10.28 -6.26
C GLY A 439 10.30 -11.14 -5.60
N LEU A 440 10.32 -12.45 -5.86
CA LEU A 440 11.37 -13.35 -5.36
C LEU A 440 12.76 -13.00 -5.91
N ILE A 441 12.84 -12.56 -7.17
CA ILE A 441 14.09 -12.09 -7.78
C ILE A 441 14.56 -10.79 -7.09
N LEU A 442 13.68 -9.82 -6.91
CA LEU A 442 14.00 -8.53 -6.28
C LEU A 442 14.45 -8.68 -4.83
N ARG A 443 13.79 -9.56 -4.05
CA ARG A 443 14.20 -9.92 -2.68
C ARG A 443 15.52 -10.68 -2.62
N ASN A 444 16.02 -11.19 -3.74
CA ASN A 444 17.08 -12.20 -3.76
C ASN A 444 16.73 -13.40 -2.86
N SER A 445 15.47 -13.84 -2.92
CA SER A 445 14.93 -14.93 -2.13
C SER A 445 15.79 -16.19 -2.23
N LYS A 446 15.99 -16.89 -1.10
CA LYS A 446 16.64 -18.21 -1.09
C LYS A 446 15.80 -19.30 -1.79
N TYR A 447 14.52 -19.03 -2.02
CA TYR A 447 13.56 -19.92 -2.70
C TYR A 447 13.27 -19.53 -4.15
N LYS A 448 14.03 -18.60 -4.72
CA LYS A 448 13.87 -18.22 -6.13
C LYS A 448 14.30 -19.28 -7.14
N HIS A 449 15.06 -20.30 -6.69
CA HIS A 449 15.58 -21.41 -7.50
C HIS A 449 16.02 -20.98 -8.91
N ASN A 450 15.31 -21.45 -9.95
CA ASN A 450 15.60 -21.17 -11.36
C ASN A 450 14.81 -19.94 -11.90
N ALA A 451 14.27 -19.08 -11.01
CA ALA A 451 13.59 -17.85 -11.39
C ALA A 451 14.47 -16.95 -12.24
N SER A 452 13.91 -16.35 -13.28
CA SER A 452 14.63 -15.42 -14.12
C SER A 452 13.72 -14.36 -14.75
N LEU A 453 14.24 -13.16 -14.96
CA LEU A 453 13.47 -12.07 -15.59
C LEU A 453 13.02 -12.43 -17.02
N SER A 454 13.82 -13.19 -17.75
CA SER A 454 13.45 -13.66 -19.09
C SER A 454 12.24 -14.61 -19.05
N LYS A 455 12.15 -15.51 -18.05
CA LYS A 455 10.97 -16.36 -17.86
C LYS A 455 9.72 -15.55 -17.51
N VAL A 456 9.86 -14.54 -16.64
CA VAL A 456 8.77 -13.62 -16.29
C VAL A 456 8.26 -12.90 -17.55
N VAL A 457 9.16 -12.30 -18.34
CA VAL A 457 8.80 -11.60 -19.59
C VAL A 457 8.13 -12.55 -20.58
N SER A 458 8.74 -13.72 -20.85
CA SER A 458 8.17 -14.69 -21.79
C SER A 458 6.76 -15.16 -21.36
N ARG A 459 6.57 -15.43 -20.06
CA ARG A 459 5.25 -15.84 -19.55
C ARG A 459 4.19 -14.78 -19.81
N ILE A 460 4.50 -13.51 -19.62
CA ILE A 460 3.56 -12.41 -19.86
C ILE A 460 3.29 -12.27 -21.36
N VAL A 461 4.33 -12.22 -22.19
CA VAL A 461 4.20 -11.95 -23.64
C VAL A 461 3.56 -13.12 -24.38
N ASP A 462 4.05 -14.36 -24.15
CA ASP A 462 3.58 -15.55 -24.87
C ASP A 462 2.11 -15.87 -24.57
N ASN A 463 1.63 -15.54 -23.37
CA ASN A 463 0.26 -15.74 -22.92
C ASN A 463 -0.62 -14.47 -23.00
N LYS A 464 -0.10 -13.36 -23.54
CA LYS A 464 -0.82 -12.08 -23.70
C LYS A 464 -1.45 -11.58 -22.39
N LEU A 465 -0.68 -11.62 -21.32
CA LEU A 465 -1.15 -11.27 -19.98
C LEU A 465 -1.11 -9.76 -19.70
N ASP A 466 -0.61 -8.96 -20.63
CA ASP A 466 -0.53 -7.48 -20.60
C ASP A 466 -1.85 -6.83 -21.09
N SER A 467 -2.98 -7.34 -20.61
CA SER A 467 -4.33 -7.05 -21.12
C SER A 467 -4.82 -5.62 -20.83
N ASP A 468 -4.32 -4.98 -19.79
CA ASP A 468 -4.69 -3.64 -19.34
C ASP A 468 -3.46 -2.74 -19.13
N ASP A 469 -3.68 -1.45 -18.80
CA ASP A 469 -2.60 -0.47 -18.65
C ASP A 469 -1.66 -0.80 -17.49
N TYR A 470 -2.16 -1.36 -16.39
CA TYR A 470 -1.38 -1.69 -15.21
C TYR A 470 -0.51 -2.93 -15.43
N ARG A 471 -1.05 -3.96 -16.08
CA ARG A 471 -0.28 -5.17 -16.46
C ARG A 471 0.75 -4.86 -17.55
N ARG A 472 0.46 -3.97 -18.50
CA ARG A 472 1.44 -3.45 -19.46
C ARG A 472 2.56 -2.66 -18.77
N GLU A 473 2.21 -1.82 -17.82
CA GLU A 473 3.18 -1.07 -17.02
C GLU A 473 4.09 -2.02 -16.24
N PHE A 474 3.54 -3.07 -15.63
CA PHE A 474 4.33 -4.11 -14.96
C PHE A 474 5.35 -4.77 -15.90
N LEU A 475 4.95 -5.15 -17.10
CA LEU A 475 5.87 -5.70 -18.10
C LEU A 475 7.01 -4.71 -18.41
N GLN A 476 6.69 -3.43 -18.60
CA GLN A 476 7.70 -2.39 -18.84
C GLN A 476 8.64 -2.21 -17.63
N LEU A 477 8.12 -2.32 -16.42
CA LEU A 477 8.91 -2.25 -15.19
C LEU A 477 9.91 -3.41 -15.08
N VAL A 478 9.47 -4.65 -15.40
CA VAL A 478 10.36 -5.83 -15.45
C VAL A 478 11.44 -5.67 -16.50
N LEU A 479 11.10 -5.20 -17.72
CA LEU A 479 12.04 -4.93 -18.79
C LEU A 479 13.04 -3.84 -18.41
N LYS A 480 12.59 -2.77 -17.77
CA LYS A 480 13.44 -1.70 -17.27
C LYS A 480 14.42 -2.22 -16.21
N TYR A 481 13.92 -2.99 -15.23
CA TYR A 481 14.78 -3.59 -14.21
C TYR A 481 15.83 -4.50 -14.84
N MET A 482 15.46 -5.35 -15.79
CA MET A 482 16.39 -6.23 -16.50
C MET A 482 17.48 -5.46 -17.25
N ASN A 483 17.15 -4.32 -17.85
CA ASN A 483 18.10 -3.54 -18.63
C ASN A 483 19.01 -2.65 -17.77
N ASP A 484 18.48 -2.04 -16.73
CA ASP A 484 19.13 -0.97 -15.98
C ASP A 484 19.85 -1.45 -14.72
N TYR A 485 19.38 -2.55 -14.08
CA TYR A 485 19.97 -3.08 -12.85
C TYR A 485 20.85 -4.32 -13.06
N VAL A 486 20.50 -5.19 -14.01
CA VAL A 486 21.19 -6.48 -14.21
C VAL A 486 22.36 -6.36 -15.21
N ARG A 487 22.31 -5.39 -16.12
CA ARG A 487 23.37 -5.16 -17.13
C ARG A 487 24.47 -4.20 -16.69
N ARG A 488 24.37 -3.61 -15.51
CA ARG A 488 25.41 -2.80 -14.86
C ARG A 488 26.23 -3.66 -13.90
#